data_27dc47b8706c0880046d98d4e022b084
#
_entry.id   27dc47b8706c0880046d98d4e022b084
#
_cell.length_a   1.000
_cell.length_b   1.000
_cell.length_c   1.000
_cell.angle_alpha   90.00
_cell.angle_beta   90.00
_cell.angle_gamma   90.00
#
_symmetry.space_group_name_H-M   'P 1'
#
loop_
_entity.id
_entity.type
_entity.pdbx_description
1 polymer ?
#
loop_
_entity_poly.entity_id
_entity_poly.type
_entity_poly.pdbx_seq_one_letter_code
_entity_poly.pdbx_strand_id
1 'polypeptide(L)'
;MKNTFFQLFAVIMLLAMLAGCAGEPAQSTSAPTSQPTSQPTQEATEGTTLPGHTHSYTQVVTEAGCTEGGFTTYTCECGHSYEDSHTEALGHDYVSKIVDPTTKAGGYTEHTCSRCGDSYRDEETEKLPASMAPPSETGQVLHFFDDAAFIGDSVSMKLQNYHVKYGTFGSATFLTAGSYSVKHAVNDTLFLTYQGQQMRPEDALVACGAKKVFILLGMNDVGSVGVEGTMQNWQILLSRIREKCPDIEIYIQSGTPIYIPGEKTKLNNKNMDLYNEQLKAFAAENGCHYVDIATVMKNPEGGLKESFCSDAYVHLTYAACDAWALVLRDYVGG
;
A
#
# COMPACT_ATOMS: atom_id res chain seq x y z
N MET A 1 -35.29 50.61 2.56
CA MET A 1 -36.52 49.90 2.15
C MET A 1 -36.10 48.44 1.96
N LYS A 2 -36.27 47.60 3.00
CA LYS A 2 -37.35 46.59 3.19
C LYS A 2 -37.44 45.66 1.94
N ASN A 3 -37.20 44.34 1.96
CA ASN A 3 -37.79 43.36 2.84
C ASN A 3 -37.03 42.00 2.78
N THR A 4 -36.89 41.38 3.91
CA THR A 4 -36.81 40.01 4.37
C THR A 4 -37.73 39.06 3.58
N PHE A 5 -37.24 37.80 3.28
CA PHE A 5 -38.09 36.63 3.32
C PHE A 5 -37.30 35.41 3.85
N PHE A 6 -37.64 35.04 5.06
CA PHE A 6 -37.39 33.78 5.72
C PHE A 6 -38.48 32.79 5.27
N GLN A 7 -38.15 31.60 4.85
CA GLN A 7 -39.07 30.47 4.96
C GLN A 7 -38.35 29.18 5.38
N LEU A 8 -38.69 28.84 6.59
CA LEU A 8 -38.60 27.60 7.30
C LEU A 8 -39.44 26.52 6.60
N PHE A 9 -38.92 25.32 6.41
CA PHE A 9 -39.76 24.13 6.27
C PHE A 9 -39.33 23.05 7.25
N ALA A 10 -40.28 22.72 8.08
CA ALA A 10 -40.21 21.72 9.15
C ALA A 10 -40.60 20.32 8.63
N VAL A 11 -39.91 19.34 9.16
CA VAL A 11 -40.30 18.01 9.67
C VAL A 11 -41.63 17.42 9.17
N ILE A 12 -41.59 16.24 8.56
CA ILE A 12 -42.61 15.19 8.76
C ILE A 12 -41.94 13.86 8.99
N MET A 13 -42.03 13.38 10.24
CA MET A 13 -41.90 11.96 10.58
C MET A 13 -43.11 11.22 10.02
N LEU A 14 -42.87 10.03 9.45
CA LEU A 14 -43.90 9.02 9.35
C LEU A 14 -43.32 7.66 9.78
N LEU A 15 -43.79 7.22 10.95
CA LEU A 15 -43.67 5.84 11.44
C LEU A 15 -44.55 4.94 10.57
N ALA A 16 -44.01 3.83 10.11
CA ALA A 16 -44.78 2.65 9.78
C ALA A 16 -44.07 1.42 10.36
N MET A 17 -44.65 0.89 11.44
CA MET A 17 -44.41 -0.48 11.92
C MET A 17 -45.14 -1.45 10.99
N LEU A 18 -44.52 -2.57 10.62
CA LEU A 18 -45.14 -3.90 10.53
C LEU A 18 -44.05 -4.99 10.51
N ALA A 19 -44.04 -5.69 11.54
CA ALA A 19 -43.85 -7.11 11.89
C ALA A 19 -43.28 -8.09 10.85
N GLY A 20 -42.25 -8.83 11.31
CA GLY A 20 -42.24 -10.28 11.22
C GLY A 20 -41.27 -10.89 10.22
N CYS A 21 -40.14 -11.37 10.72
CA CYS A 21 -39.76 -12.78 10.73
C CYS A 21 -38.37 -12.93 11.34
N ALA A 22 -38.29 -13.71 12.39
CA ALA A 22 -37.08 -14.05 13.10
C ALA A 22 -36.15 -14.89 12.23
N GLY A 23 -34.90 -14.43 12.11
CA GLY A 23 -33.75 -15.23 11.74
C GLY A 23 -32.73 -15.09 12.85
N GLU A 24 -32.43 -16.21 13.51
CA GLU A 24 -31.50 -16.29 14.65
C GLU A 24 -30.10 -15.82 14.26
N PRO A 25 -29.40 -15.09 15.13
CA PRO A 25 -27.97 -14.85 14.95
C PRO A 25 -27.19 -16.11 15.32
N ALA A 26 -26.34 -16.55 14.43
CA ALA A 26 -25.36 -17.60 14.69
C ALA A 26 -24.52 -17.23 15.92
N GLN A 27 -24.63 -18.06 16.95
CA GLN A 27 -23.81 -17.98 18.14
C GLN A 27 -22.35 -18.23 17.82
N SER A 28 -21.52 -17.26 18.15
CA SER A 28 -20.09 -17.41 18.37
C SER A 28 -19.88 -18.48 19.44
N THR A 29 -19.45 -19.65 19.05
CA THR A 29 -19.03 -20.70 20.01
C THR A 29 -17.63 -20.34 20.50
N SER A 30 -17.58 -19.81 21.71
CA SER A 30 -16.39 -19.77 22.55
C SER A 30 -15.84 -21.19 22.71
N ALA A 31 -14.52 -21.34 22.48
CA ALA A 31 -13.78 -22.56 22.73
C ALA A 31 -13.96 -23.02 24.20
N PRO A 32 -14.15 -24.32 24.44
CA PRO A 32 -14.10 -24.85 25.78
C PRO A 32 -12.65 -24.94 26.26
N THR A 33 -12.37 -24.28 27.36
CA THR A 33 -11.20 -24.56 28.20
C THR A 33 -11.36 -25.95 28.79
N SER A 34 -10.70 -26.93 28.21
CA SER A 34 -10.57 -28.26 28.81
C SER A 34 -9.30 -28.34 29.63
N GLN A 35 -9.44 -28.36 30.93
CA GLN A 35 -8.42 -28.85 31.85
C GLN A 35 -8.08 -30.29 31.48
N PRO A 36 -6.81 -30.71 31.49
CA PRO A 36 -6.47 -32.13 31.35
C PRO A 36 -6.66 -32.83 32.69
N THR A 37 -7.67 -33.65 32.75
CA THR A 37 -7.77 -34.70 33.77
C THR A 37 -7.64 -36.02 33.02
N SER A 38 -6.47 -36.55 32.97
CA SER A 38 -6.27 -37.96 32.64
C SER A 38 -5.26 -38.56 33.61
N GLN A 39 -5.77 -39.32 34.54
CA GLN A 39 -5.00 -40.30 35.25
C GLN A 39 -4.60 -41.40 34.25
N PRO A 40 -3.34 -41.83 34.21
CA PRO A 40 -2.98 -42.99 33.43
C PRO A 40 -3.45 -44.27 34.14
N THR A 41 -4.32 -44.99 33.48
CA THR A 41 -4.60 -46.39 33.87
C THR A 41 -3.42 -47.21 33.33
N GLN A 42 -2.56 -47.66 34.21
CA GLN A 42 -1.54 -48.67 33.92
C GLN A 42 -2.22 -50.00 33.71
N GLU A 43 -2.18 -50.49 32.49
CA GLU A 43 -2.30 -51.92 32.26
C GLU A 43 -0.86 -52.47 32.00
N ALA A 44 -0.33 -53.07 33.08
CA ALA A 44 0.95 -53.75 33.06
C ALA A 44 0.80 -55.05 32.29
N THR A 45 1.35 -55.12 31.09
CA THR A 45 1.65 -56.39 30.47
C THR A 45 2.95 -56.92 31.09
N GLU A 46 2.84 -58.00 31.88
CA GLU A 46 3.96 -58.74 32.44
C GLU A 46 4.82 -59.30 31.31
N GLY A 47 5.92 -58.65 30.99
CA GLY A 47 7.02 -59.19 30.19
C GLY A 47 8.17 -59.58 31.08
N THR A 48 8.51 -60.83 31.05
CA THR A 48 9.61 -61.59 31.64
C THR A 48 10.72 -60.74 32.28
N THR A 49 10.76 -60.64 33.59
CA THR A 49 11.81 -59.97 34.35
C THR A 49 13.08 -60.77 34.36
N LEU A 50 14.13 -60.29 33.76
CA LEU A 50 15.51 -60.66 34.08
C LEU A 50 15.86 -60.10 35.45
N PRO A 51 16.49 -60.85 36.37
CA PRO A 51 16.71 -60.38 37.74
C PRO A 51 17.81 -59.32 37.79
N GLY A 52 17.48 -58.17 38.36
CA GLY A 52 18.46 -57.33 39.02
C GLY A 52 19.01 -56.13 38.20
N HIS A 53 18.22 -55.53 37.30
CA HIS A 53 18.67 -54.32 36.63
C HIS A 53 17.70 -53.16 36.96
N THR A 54 18.23 -52.09 37.55
CA THR A 54 17.52 -50.79 37.66
C THR A 54 17.81 -49.98 36.43
N HIS A 55 16.74 -49.66 35.67
CA HIS A 55 16.90 -48.86 34.44
C HIS A 55 17.31 -47.44 34.79
N SER A 56 18.35 -46.94 34.13
CA SER A 56 18.74 -45.52 34.09
C SER A 56 18.54 -45.03 32.67
N TYR A 57 17.65 -44.07 32.48
CA TYR A 57 17.26 -43.59 31.18
C TYR A 57 17.99 -42.32 30.77
N THR A 58 18.51 -42.25 29.57
CA THR A 58 18.82 -41.02 28.86
C THR A 58 17.62 -40.58 28.07
N GLN A 59 17.36 -39.29 27.99
CA GLN A 59 16.21 -38.74 27.29
C GLN A 59 16.65 -37.96 26.06
N VAL A 60 15.86 -38.07 24.99
CA VAL A 60 15.99 -37.30 23.76
C VAL A 60 14.62 -36.70 23.44
N VAL A 61 14.55 -35.39 23.36
CA VAL A 61 13.32 -34.65 23.00
C VAL A 61 13.24 -34.51 21.49
N THR A 62 12.12 -34.93 20.92
CA THR A 62 11.73 -34.64 19.55
C THR A 62 10.68 -33.52 19.61
N GLU A 63 11.04 -32.33 19.14
CA GLU A 63 10.13 -31.18 19.13
C GLU A 63 8.99 -31.38 18.14
N ALA A 64 7.80 -30.84 18.48
CA ALA A 64 6.66 -30.88 17.58
C ALA A 64 6.92 -30.04 16.32
N GLY A 65 6.62 -30.62 15.16
CA GLY A 65 6.59 -29.95 13.86
C GLY A 65 5.21 -29.37 13.54
N CYS A 66 5.04 -28.85 12.31
CA CYS A 66 3.75 -28.34 11.85
C CYS A 66 2.70 -29.45 11.71
N THR A 67 3.07 -30.64 11.33
CA THR A 67 2.18 -31.77 11.02
C THR A 67 2.35 -32.95 11.96
N GLU A 68 3.45 -33.00 12.68
CA GLU A 68 3.78 -34.11 13.58
C GLU A 68 3.92 -33.59 15.01
N GLY A 69 3.38 -34.35 15.96
CA GLY A 69 3.54 -34.07 17.38
C GLY A 69 4.96 -34.35 17.86
N GLY A 70 5.33 -33.71 18.96
CA GLY A 70 6.59 -33.96 19.65
C GLY A 70 6.44 -35.07 20.70
N PHE A 71 7.56 -35.66 21.13
CA PHE A 71 7.63 -36.66 22.19
C PHE A 71 9.04 -36.72 22.78
N THR A 72 9.16 -37.37 23.93
CA THR A 72 10.46 -37.66 24.55
C THR A 72 10.71 -39.14 24.52
N THR A 73 11.81 -39.56 23.91
CA THR A 73 12.29 -40.96 23.92
C THR A 73 13.22 -41.13 25.11
N TYR A 74 12.94 -42.16 25.90
CA TYR A 74 13.75 -42.59 27.03
C TYR A 74 14.45 -43.91 26.68
N THR A 75 15.77 -43.96 26.73
CA THR A 75 16.57 -45.11 26.36
C THR A 75 17.52 -45.51 27.46
N CYS A 76 17.47 -46.79 27.90
CA CYS A 76 18.39 -47.37 28.83
C CYS A 76 19.55 -48.11 28.12
N GLU A 77 20.72 -48.12 28.71
CA GLU A 77 21.88 -48.84 28.18
C GLU A 77 21.62 -50.34 27.93
N CYS A 78 20.65 -50.95 28.60
CA CYS A 78 20.22 -52.35 28.35
C CYS A 78 19.41 -52.51 27.06
N GLY A 79 19.11 -51.43 26.33
CA GLY A 79 18.34 -51.45 25.08
C GLY A 79 16.83 -51.24 25.29
N HIS A 80 16.34 -51.17 26.55
CA HIS A 80 14.94 -50.84 26.78
C HIS A 80 14.70 -49.37 26.48
N SER A 81 13.64 -49.04 25.68
CA SER A 81 13.23 -47.67 25.38
C SER A 81 11.72 -47.54 25.34
N TYR A 82 11.22 -46.36 25.66
CA TYR A 82 9.82 -45.98 25.54
C TYR A 82 9.71 -44.51 25.20
N GLU A 83 8.55 -44.13 24.71
CA GLU A 83 8.19 -42.73 24.42
C GLU A 83 7.16 -42.24 25.40
N ASP A 84 7.27 -40.98 25.83
CA ASP A 84 6.35 -40.26 26.71
C ASP A 84 6.35 -38.78 26.41
N SER A 85 5.55 -38.02 27.16
CA SER A 85 5.45 -36.56 27.06
C SER A 85 5.07 -36.11 25.63
N HIS A 86 4.12 -36.81 25.01
CA HIS A 86 3.60 -36.50 23.71
C HIS A 86 2.94 -35.13 23.67
N THR A 87 3.26 -34.31 22.66
CA THR A 87 2.62 -33.03 22.37
C THR A 87 1.96 -33.08 21.01
N GLU A 88 0.91 -32.28 20.82
CA GLU A 88 0.24 -32.17 19.53
C GLU A 88 1.11 -31.43 18.51
N ALA A 89 0.83 -31.64 17.21
CA ALA A 89 1.43 -30.87 16.14
C ALA A 89 1.07 -29.38 16.27
N LEU A 90 2.03 -28.51 15.94
CA LEU A 90 1.88 -27.05 16.09
C LEU A 90 0.91 -26.42 15.08
N GLY A 91 0.55 -27.16 14.00
CA GLY A 91 -0.16 -26.62 12.87
C GLY A 91 0.74 -25.70 12.00
N HIS A 92 0.18 -25.24 10.88
CA HIS A 92 0.86 -24.25 10.05
C HIS A 92 0.52 -22.82 10.50
N ASP A 93 1.47 -21.92 10.34
CA ASP A 93 1.37 -20.49 10.62
C ASP A 93 1.63 -19.76 9.29
N TYR A 94 0.56 -19.55 8.51
CA TYR A 94 0.68 -19.01 7.17
C TYR A 94 0.74 -17.48 7.16
N VAL A 95 1.72 -16.96 6.44
CA VAL A 95 1.82 -15.55 6.05
C VAL A 95 1.36 -15.43 4.61
N SER A 96 0.44 -14.50 4.35
CA SER A 96 -0.16 -14.29 3.03
C SER A 96 0.54 -13.19 2.27
N LYS A 97 0.68 -13.37 0.94
CA LYS A 97 1.24 -12.40 0.01
C LYS A 97 0.39 -12.33 -1.25
N ILE A 98 -0.15 -11.14 -1.54
CA ILE A 98 -0.92 -10.90 -2.77
C ILE A 98 0.03 -10.71 -3.95
N VAL A 99 -0.22 -11.43 -5.04
CA VAL A 99 0.43 -11.27 -6.35
C VAL A 99 -0.60 -10.74 -7.34
N ASP A 100 -0.47 -9.47 -7.70
CA ASP A 100 -1.39 -8.82 -8.64
C ASP A 100 -1.33 -9.46 -10.04
N PRO A 101 -2.46 -9.53 -10.78
CA PRO A 101 -2.48 -10.02 -12.16
C PRO A 101 -1.69 -9.09 -13.09
N THR A 102 -1.08 -9.67 -14.10
CA THR A 102 -0.40 -8.97 -15.20
C THR A 102 -1.06 -9.31 -16.52
N THR A 103 -0.64 -8.69 -17.60
CA THR A 103 -1.08 -9.08 -18.95
C THR A 103 -0.54 -10.43 -19.40
N LYS A 104 0.46 -10.99 -18.69
CA LYS A 104 1.10 -12.28 -18.98
C LYS A 104 0.59 -13.41 -18.08
N ALA A 105 0.26 -13.11 -16.84
CA ALA A 105 -0.14 -14.09 -15.82
C ALA A 105 -1.32 -13.56 -14.97
N GLY A 106 -2.16 -14.47 -14.49
CA GLY A 106 -3.17 -14.17 -13.47
C GLY A 106 -2.53 -13.81 -12.13
N GLY A 107 -3.30 -13.13 -11.28
CA GLY A 107 -2.94 -12.87 -9.89
C GLY A 107 -3.38 -14.00 -8.98
N TYR A 108 -2.87 -14.03 -7.74
CA TYR A 108 -3.23 -15.00 -6.71
C TYR A 108 -2.77 -14.50 -5.33
N THR A 109 -3.29 -15.11 -4.28
CA THR A 109 -2.74 -14.96 -2.93
C THR A 109 -1.88 -16.18 -2.61
N GLU A 110 -0.61 -15.97 -2.30
CA GLU A 110 0.34 -17.00 -1.86
C GLU A 110 0.42 -17.03 -0.34
N HIS A 111 0.24 -18.20 0.24
CA HIS A 111 0.32 -18.45 1.67
C HIS A 111 1.54 -19.32 1.95
N THR A 112 2.46 -18.83 2.76
CA THR A 112 3.69 -19.57 3.11
C THR A 112 3.78 -19.73 4.63
N CYS A 113 3.94 -20.97 5.10
CA CYS A 113 4.11 -21.23 6.52
C CYS A 113 5.45 -20.68 7.02
N SER A 114 5.43 -19.82 8.04
CA SER A 114 6.61 -19.21 8.65
C SER A 114 7.54 -20.23 9.33
N ARG A 115 7.02 -21.41 9.72
CA ARG A 115 7.76 -22.44 10.45
C ARG A 115 8.42 -23.48 9.55
N CYS A 116 7.71 -24.00 8.54
CA CYS A 116 8.20 -25.12 7.72
C CYS A 116 8.37 -24.77 6.24
N GLY A 117 7.90 -23.58 5.80
CA GLY A 117 7.99 -23.19 4.39
C GLY A 117 6.96 -23.85 3.47
N ASP A 118 6.02 -24.66 4.01
CA ASP A 118 4.90 -25.19 3.23
C ASP A 118 4.10 -24.03 2.63
N SER A 119 3.63 -24.19 1.38
CA SER A 119 2.92 -23.10 0.70
C SER A 119 1.80 -23.60 -0.19
N TYR A 120 0.75 -22.79 -0.28
CA TYR A 120 -0.34 -22.97 -1.23
C TYR A 120 -0.80 -21.61 -1.79
N ARG A 121 -1.64 -21.64 -2.83
CA ARG A 121 -2.21 -20.46 -3.47
C ARG A 121 -3.71 -20.57 -3.52
N ASP A 122 -4.39 -19.42 -3.37
CA ASP A 122 -5.81 -19.25 -3.59
C ASP A 122 -6.12 -17.87 -4.18
N GLU A 123 -7.39 -17.49 -4.20
CA GLU A 123 -7.86 -16.22 -4.76
C GLU A 123 -7.31 -15.95 -6.17
N GLU A 124 -7.19 -16.98 -6.99
CA GLU A 124 -6.66 -16.86 -8.35
C GLU A 124 -7.57 -15.95 -9.20
N THR A 125 -6.95 -15.03 -9.92
CA THR A 125 -7.61 -14.11 -10.86
C THR A 125 -7.08 -14.31 -12.26
N GLU A 126 -7.90 -13.96 -13.26
CA GLU A 126 -7.46 -13.99 -14.65
C GLU A 126 -6.38 -12.93 -14.92
N LYS A 127 -5.58 -13.17 -15.96
CA LYS A 127 -4.63 -12.18 -16.46
C LYS A 127 -5.35 -10.94 -16.98
N LEU A 128 -4.71 -9.79 -16.87
CA LEU A 128 -5.24 -8.55 -17.41
C LEU A 128 -5.36 -8.61 -18.94
N PRO A 129 -6.38 -7.96 -19.54
CA PRO A 129 -6.49 -7.79 -20.98
C PRO A 129 -5.25 -7.08 -21.56
N ALA A 130 -4.88 -7.40 -22.80
CA ALA A 130 -3.75 -6.74 -23.47
C ALA A 130 -3.89 -5.21 -23.57
N SER A 131 -5.14 -4.70 -23.58
CA SER A 131 -5.42 -3.26 -23.52
C SER A 131 -4.96 -2.58 -22.21
N MET A 132 -4.72 -3.35 -21.15
CA MET A 132 -4.17 -2.88 -19.87
C MET A 132 -2.65 -3.06 -19.77
N ALA A 133 -1.98 -3.45 -20.86
CA ALA A 133 -0.53 -3.52 -20.84
C ALA A 133 0.08 -2.12 -20.65
N PRO A 134 1.05 -1.98 -19.73
CA PRO A 134 1.69 -0.69 -19.51
C PRO A 134 2.55 -0.27 -20.70
N PRO A 135 2.82 1.03 -20.86
CA PRO A 135 3.70 1.54 -21.92
C PRO A 135 5.09 0.91 -21.94
N SER A 136 5.63 0.52 -20.78
CA SER A 136 6.93 -0.18 -20.67
C SER A 136 6.94 -1.55 -21.37
N GLU A 137 5.79 -2.22 -21.45
CA GLU A 137 5.65 -3.52 -22.14
C GLU A 137 5.32 -3.36 -23.63
N THR A 138 4.55 -2.32 -23.99
CA THR A 138 4.06 -2.10 -25.36
C THR A 138 4.98 -1.21 -26.19
N GLY A 139 5.86 -0.44 -25.55
CA GLY A 139 6.64 0.62 -26.20
C GLY A 139 5.78 1.81 -26.60
N GLN A 140 4.55 1.93 -26.08
CA GLN A 140 3.67 3.06 -26.39
C GLN A 140 4.25 4.37 -25.89
N VAL A 141 4.32 5.36 -26.79
CA VAL A 141 4.65 6.75 -26.43
C VAL A 141 3.36 7.54 -26.26
N LEU A 142 3.25 8.23 -25.15
CA LEU A 142 2.08 9.04 -24.82
C LEU A 142 2.35 10.50 -25.25
N HIS A 143 2.08 10.80 -26.51
CA HIS A 143 2.36 12.11 -27.14
C HIS A 143 1.55 13.28 -26.55
N PHE A 144 0.50 13.01 -25.77
CA PHE A 144 -0.21 14.04 -25.00
C PHE A 144 0.75 14.84 -24.10
N PHE A 145 1.85 14.22 -23.65
CA PHE A 145 2.81 14.83 -22.74
C PHE A 145 3.98 15.55 -23.44
N ASP A 146 4.01 15.64 -24.77
CA ASP A 146 5.14 16.23 -25.50
C ASP A 146 5.42 17.68 -25.11
N ASP A 147 4.39 18.45 -24.75
CA ASP A 147 4.47 19.84 -24.29
C ASP A 147 4.20 19.99 -22.78
N ALA A 148 4.33 18.90 -22.03
CA ALA A 148 4.09 18.88 -20.59
C ALA A 148 5.38 18.99 -19.78
N ALA A 149 5.27 19.58 -18.57
CA ALA A 149 6.27 19.48 -17.53
C ALA A 149 5.73 18.64 -16.35
N PHE A 150 6.60 17.84 -15.76
CA PHE A 150 6.34 17.13 -14.52
C PHE A 150 7.14 17.77 -13.39
N ILE A 151 6.46 18.32 -12.38
CA ILE A 151 7.07 18.87 -11.17
C ILE A 151 6.89 17.89 -10.03
N GLY A 152 7.96 17.55 -9.33
CA GLY A 152 7.84 16.63 -8.19
C GLY A 152 9.11 16.39 -7.39
N ASP A 153 8.94 15.56 -6.37
CA ASP A 153 9.98 15.16 -5.42
C ASP A 153 10.70 13.85 -5.82
N SER A 154 11.31 13.17 -4.83
CA SER A 154 12.01 11.90 -5.04
C SER A 154 11.13 10.78 -5.60
N VAL A 155 9.82 10.81 -5.33
CA VAL A 155 8.86 9.87 -5.90
C VAL A 155 8.74 10.11 -7.40
N SER A 156 8.60 11.37 -7.81
CA SER A 156 8.55 11.78 -9.23
C SER A 156 9.87 11.55 -9.97
N MET A 157 11.02 11.60 -9.27
CA MET A 157 12.31 11.19 -9.86
C MET A 157 12.29 9.72 -10.30
N LYS A 158 11.53 8.86 -9.63
CA LYS A 158 11.38 7.47 -10.09
C LYS A 158 10.61 7.39 -11.40
N LEU A 159 9.55 8.19 -11.56
CA LEU A 159 8.82 8.30 -12.82
C LEU A 159 9.69 8.90 -13.93
N GLN A 160 10.53 9.89 -13.62
CA GLN A 160 11.53 10.42 -14.55
C GLN A 160 12.49 9.32 -15.04
N ASN A 161 13.05 8.52 -14.12
CA ASN A 161 13.94 7.41 -14.46
C ASN A 161 13.22 6.33 -15.30
N TYR A 162 11.95 6.09 -15.01
CA TYR A 162 11.10 5.22 -15.83
C TYR A 162 10.92 5.77 -17.23
N HIS A 163 10.63 7.08 -17.38
CA HIS A 163 10.52 7.74 -18.67
C HIS A 163 11.83 7.68 -19.46
N VAL A 164 12.97 7.98 -18.84
CA VAL A 164 14.30 7.88 -19.47
C VAL A 164 14.56 6.48 -20.01
N LYS A 165 14.10 5.44 -19.29
CA LYS A 165 14.30 4.04 -19.70
C LYS A 165 13.38 3.60 -20.84
N TYR A 166 12.12 4.04 -20.83
CA TYR A 166 11.07 3.50 -21.70
C TYR A 166 10.52 4.50 -22.74
N GLY A 167 10.87 5.78 -22.65
CA GLY A 167 10.38 6.82 -23.56
C GLY A 167 8.90 7.17 -23.42
N THR A 168 8.25 6.76 -22.33
CA THR A 168 6.79 6.71 -22.19
C THR A 168 6.08 8.03 -22.41
N PHE A 169 6.65 9.16 -21.95
CA PHE A 169 6.00 10.47 -21.95
C PHE A 169 6.51 11.41 -23.06
N GLY A 170 6.95 10.84 -24.20
CA GLY A 170 7.38 11.62 -25.35
C GLY A 170 8.51 12.59 -25.03
N SER A 171 8.32 13.87 -25.35
CA SER A 171 9.29 14.93 -25.07
C SER A 171 9.01 15.73 -23.79
N ALA A 172 8.27 15.14 -22.82
CA ALA A 172 7.97 15.79 -21.56
C ALA A 172 9.22 16.22 -20.80
N THR A 173 9.14 17.40 -20.17
CA THR A 173 10.20 17.92 -19.30
C THR A 173 9.97 17.50 -17.86
N PHE A 174 11.02 16.95 -17.20
CA PHE A 174 10.96 16.61 -15.79
C PHE A 174 11.73 17.62 -14.95
N LEU A 175 11.01 18.28 -14.04
CA LEU A 175 11.50 19.29 -13.09
C LEU A 175 11.39 18.68 -11.69
N THR A 176 12.29 17.75 -11.37
CA THR A 176 12.21 16.95 -10.14
C THR A 176 13.47 17.13 -9.28
N ALA A 177 13.29 17.06 -7.95
CA ALA A 177 14.40 17.11 -7.02
C ALA A 177 14.10 16.27 -5.76
N GLY A 178 15.13 15.62 -5.20
CA GLY A 178 15.00 14.87 -3.95
C GLY A 178 14.55 15.77 -2.79
N SER A 179 13.63 15.28 -1.95
CA SER A 179 13.07 16.02 -0.81
C SER A 179 12.37 17.35 -1.19
N TYR A 180 12.06 17.57 -2.46
CA TYR A 180 11.34 18.76 -2.89
C TYR A 180 9.93 18.80 -2.29
N SER A 181 9.46 19.99 -1.96
CA SER A 181 8.18 20.17 -1.29
C SER A 181 7.47 21.43 -1.79
N VAL A 182 6.18 21.57 -1.54
CA VAL A 182 5.42 22.80 -1.86
C VAL A 182 6.02 23.99 -1.11
N LYS A 183 6.45 23.78 0.15
CA LYS A 183 7.15 24.79 0.94
C LYS A 183 8.45 25.24 0.29
N HIS A 184 9.25 24.33 -0.29
CA HIS A 184 10.45 24.70 -1.05
C HIS A 184 10.08 25.49 -2.32
N ALA A 185 8.99 25.13 -2.98
CA ALA A 185 8.53 25.81 -4.18
C ALA A 185 8.14 27.28 -3.96
N VAL A 186 7.69 27.63 -2.74
CA VAL A 186 7.18 28.98 -2.42
C VAL A 186 8.14 29.85 -1.61
N ASN A 187 9.21 29.28 -1.06
CA ASN A 187 10.22 30.05 -0.34
C ASN A 187 11.27 30.65 -1.30
N ASP A 188 12.24 31.41 -0.77
CA ASP A 188 13.25 32.08 -1.60
C ASP A 188 14.41 31.17 -2.03
N THR A 189 14.45 29.92 -1.56
CA THR A 189 15.48 28.97 -1.95
C THR A 189 15.17 28.35 -3.30
N LEU A 190 16.06 28.52 -4.26
CA LEU A 190 15.95 27.90 -5.58
C LEU A 190 16.33 26.41 -5.45
N PHE A 191 15.43 25.52 -5.85
CA PHE A 191 15.57 24.09 -5.62
C PHE A 191 15.58 23.27 -6.91
N LEU A 192 14.76 23.66 -7.88
CA LEU A 192 14.70 22.99 -9.18
C LEU A 192 15.87 23.43 -10.08
N THR A 193 16.37 22.49 -10.87
CA THR A 193 17.40 22.79 -11.87
C THR A 193 16.85 22.48 -13.26
N TYR A 194 16.90 23.45 -14.15
CA TYR A 194 16.60 23.29 -15.56
C TYR A 194 17.76 23.82 -16.40
N GLN A 195 18.28 23.03 -17.35
CA GLN A 195 19.45 23.34 -18.18
C GLN A 195 20.66 23.89 -17.41
N GLY A 196 20.92 23.31 -16.21
CA GLY A 196 22.04 23.68 -15.35
C GLY A 196 21.84 24.95 -14.51
N GLN A 197 20.68 25.60 -14.60
CA GLN A 197 20.32 26.77 -13.80
C GLN A 197 19.28 26.42 -12.73
N GLN A 198 19.52 26.88 -11.50
CA GLN A 198 18.52 26.78 -10.43
C GLN A 198 17.47 27.87 -10.61
N MET A 199 16.18 27.48 -10.49
CA MET A 199 15.08 28.42 -10.67
C MET A 199 13.84 28.00 -9.90
N ARG A 200 12.88 28.90 -9.83
CA ARG A 200 11.56 28.64 -9.25
C ARG A 200 10.72 27.78 -10.21
N PRO A 201 9.69 27.06 -9.72
CA PRO A 201 8.82 26.25 -10.56
C PRO A 201 8.21 27.04 -11.72
N GLU A 202 7.63 28.21 -11.42
CA GLU A 202 7.01 29.08 -12.41
C GLU A 202 7.96 29.59 -13.48
N ASP A 203 9.22 29.89 -13.11
CA ASP A 203 10.26 30.32 -14.05
C ASP A 203 10.75 29.15 -14.93
N ALA A 204 10.85 27.93 -14.32
CA ALA A 204 11.21 26.73 -15.06
C ALA A 204 10.15 26.33 -16.09
N LEU A 205 8.86 26.51 -15.77
CA LEU A 205 7.74 26.28 -16.69
C LEU A 205 7.80 27.23 -17.89
N VAL A 206 8.10 28.50 -17.66
CA VAL A 206 8.33 29.47 -18.75
C VAL A 206 9.53 29.06 -19.59
N ALA A 207 10.65 28.73 -18.95
CA ALA A 207 11.88 28.39 -19.61
C ALA A 207 11.79 27.13 -20.49
N CYS A 208 11.04 26.12 -20.08
CA CYS A 208 10.82 24.90 -20.87
C CYS A 208 9.66 25.03 -21.87
N GLY A 209 8.87 26.09 -21.82
CA GLY A 209 7.77 26.35 -22.75
C GLY A 209 6.58 25.40 -22.55
N ALA A 210 6.42 24.85 -21.36
CA ALA A 210 5.35 23.89 -21.05
C ALA A 210 3.96 24.51 -21.24
N LYS A 211 3.05 23.75 -21.86
CA LYS A 211 1.62 24.10 -21.98
C LYS A 211 0.77 23.38 -20.95
N LYS A 212 1.28 22.31 -20.40
CA LYS A 212 0.65 21.51 -19.32
C LYS A 212 1.68 21.28 -18.22
N VAL A 213 1.20 21.27 -16.98
CA VAL A 213 2.06 20.89 -15.85
C VAL A 213 1.38 19.84 -14.97
N PHE A 214 2.07 18.74 -14.72
CA PHE A 214 1.68 17.68 -13.82
C PHE A 214 2.48 17.81 -12.53
N ILE A 215 1.82 18.10 -11.40
CA ILE A 215 2.48 18.38 -10.13
C ILE A 215 2.16 17.29 -9.12
N LEU A 216 3.20 16.63 -8.61
CA LEU A 216 3.14 15.72 -7.48
C LEU A 216 4.08 16.21 -6.38
N LEU A 217 3.53 16.90 -5.40
CA LEU A 217 4.22 17.43 -4.23
C LEU A 217 3.35 17.24 -2.99
N GLY A 218 3.89 17.47 -1.81
CA GLY A 218 3.15 17.53 -0.56
C GLY A 218 3.52 16.46 0.45
N MET A 219 4.01 15.30 0.06
CA MET A 219 4.42 14.25 1.01
C MET A 219 5.47 14.77 2.01
N ASN A 220 6.50 15.46 1.52
CA ASN A 220 7.55 16.06 2.36
C ASN A 220 7.00 17.20 3.25
N ASP A 221 5.96 17.88 2.79
CA ASP A 221 5.28 18.93 3.56
C ASP A 221 4.41 18.34 4.67
N VAL A 222 3.58 17.34 4.37
CA VAL A 222 2.72 16.66 5.36
C VAL A 222 3.56 16.14 6.54
N GLY A 223 4.72 15.56 6.26
CA GLY A 223 5.66 15.10 7.28
C GLY A 223 6.27 16.22 8.14
N SER A 224 6.36 17.45 7.63
CA SER A 224 7.01 18.59 8.30
C SER A 224 6.04 19.60 8.87
N VAL A 225 5.22 20.24 8.01
CA VAL A 225 4.29 21.32 8.38
C VAL A 225 2.84 20.86 8.54
N GLY A 226 2.54 19.59 8.27
CA GLY A 226 1.20 19.03 8.33
C GLY A 226 0.34 19.37 7.11
N VAL A 227 -0.87 18.82 7.07
CA VAL A 227 -1.79 18.99 5.92
C VAL A 227 -2.16 20.47 5.73
N GLU A 228 -2.57 21.17 6.80
CA GLU A 228 -2.99 22.58 6.72
C GLU A 228 -1.87 23.48 6.16
N GLY A 229 -0.65 23.38 6.71
CA GLY A 229 0.49 24.17 6.24
C GLY A 229 0.87 23.82 4.78
N THR A 230 0.64 22.57 4.36
CA THR A 230 0.84 22.15 2.97
C THR A 230 -0.15 22.85 2.04
N MET A 231 -1.45 22.89 2.43
CA MET A 231 -2.48 23.53 1.61
C MET A 231 -2.31 25.05 1.51
N GLN A 232 -1.84 25.71 2.58
CA GLN A 232 -1.49 27.12 2.54
C GLN A 232 -0.38 27.41 1.52
N ASN A 233 0.64 26.56 1.46
CA ASN A 233 1.71 26.67 0.46
C ASN A 233 1.22 26.43 -0.97
N TRP A 234 0.26 25.50 -1.17
CA TRP A 234 -0.36 25.26 -2.48
C TRP A 234 -1.05 26.50 -3.04
N GLN A 235 -1.75 27.28 -2.21
CA GLN A 235 -2.36 28.54 -2.64
C GLN A 235 -1.33 29.51 -3.23
N ILE A 236 -0.17 29.62 -2.56
CA ILE A 236 0.91 30.50 -3.02
C ILE A 236 1.53 29.98 -4.32
N LEU A 237 1.82 28.68 -4.38
CA LEU A 237 2.42 28.05 -5.57
C LEU A 237 1.52 28.23 -6.80
N LEU A 238 0.23 27.92 -6.65
CA LEU A 238 -0.73 28.03 -7.73
C LEU A 238 -0.87 29.48 -8.23
N SER A 239 -0.91 30.46 -7.32
CA SER A 239 -0.97 31.89 -7.65
C SER A 239 0.24 32.31 -8.50
N ARG A 240 1.46 31.89 -8.10
CA ARG A 240 2.70 32.21 -8.83
C ARG A 240 2.74 31.57 -10.23
N ILE A 241 2.32 30.30 -10.32
CA ILE A 241 2.26 29.63 -11.63
C ILE A 241 1.31 30.37 -12.57
N ARG A 242 0.13 30.75 -12.11
CA ARG A 242 -0.86 31.46 -12.93
C ARG A 242 -0.43 32.86 -13.32
N GLU A 243 0.28 33.55 -12.44
CA GLU A 243 0.83 34.88 -12.74
C GLU A 243 1.85 34.82 -13.90
N LYS A 244 2.74 33.80 -13.91
CA LYS A 244 3.79 33.65 -14.91
C LYS A 244 3.33 32.89 -16.16
N CYS A 245 2.41 31.95 -16.01
CA CYS A 245 1.94 31.05 -17.05
C CYS A 245 0.40 31.04 -17.07
N PRO A 246 -0.29 32.13 -17.47
CA PRO A 246 -1.75 32.28 -17.35
C PRO A 246 -2.54 31.23 -18.14
N ASP A 247 -1.99 30.72 -19.24
CA ASP A 247 -2.65 29.79 -20.14
C ASP A 247 -2.24 28.32 -19.91
N ILE A 248 -1.45 28.03 -18.87
CA ILE A 248 -0.99 26.68 -18.60
C ILE A 248 -2.11 25.80 -18.03
N GLU A 249 -2.29 24.62 -18.58
CA GLU A 249 -3.17 23.62 -17.99
C GLU A 249 -2.50 22.93 -16.79
N ILE A 250 -3.17 22.92 -15.64
CA ILE A 250 -2.60 22.43 -14.38
C ILE A 250 -3.28 21.14 -13.96
N TYR A 251 -2.47 20.08 -13.84
CA TYR A 251 -2.85 18.75 -13.39
C TYR A 251 -2.18 18.47 -12.04
N ILE A 252 -3.00 18.43 -10.99
CA ILE A 252 -2.55 18.14 -9.62
C ILE A 252 -2.73 16.65 -9.38
N GLN A 253 -1.65 15.95 -9.08
CA GLN A 253 -1.67 14.51 -8.83
C GLN A 253 -1.78 14.25 -7.33
N SER A 254 -2.55 13.22 -6.93
CA SER A 254 -2.62 12.79 -5.54
C SER A 254 -1.25 12.38 -5.01
N GLY A 255 -0.97 12.64 -3.75
CA GLY A 255 0.18 12.08 -3.06
C GLY A 255 0.05 10.56 -2.95
N THR A 256 1.14 9.84 -3.15
CA THR A 256 1.16 8.37 -3.09
C THR A 256 0.95 7.84 -1.68
N PRO A 257 0.40 6.62 -1.51
CA PRO A 257 0.35 5.97 -0.21
C PRO A 257 1.74 5.63 0.31
N ILE A 258 1.82 5.35 1.61
CA ILE A 258 3.03 4.98 2.34
C ILE A 258 2.97 3.50 2.68
N TYR A 259 4.10 2.79 2.62
CA TYR A 259 4.19 1.42 3.09
C TYR A 259 3.92 1.37 4.60
N ILE A 260 2.88 0.64 5.03
CA ILE A 260 2.36 0.70 6.41
C ILE A 260 3.46 0.50 7.47
N PRO A 261 4.35 -0.52 7.37
CA PRO A 261 5.43 -0.68 8.35
C PRO A 261 6.41 0.49 8.40
N GLY A 262 6.47 1.32 7.35
CA GLY A 262 7.35 2.49 7.25
C GLY A 262 6.73 3.79 7.78
N GLU A 263 5.45 3.81 8.15
CA GLU A 263 4.74 5.02 8.60
C GLU A 263 5.44 5.73 9.77
N LYS A 264 5.31 7.04 9.81
CA LYS A 264 5.83 7.92 10.87
C LYS A 264 4.68 8.67 11.53
N THR A 265 4.94 9.29 12.68
CA THR A 265 3.93 10.01 13.46
C THR A 265 3.12 11.02 12.65
N LYS A 266 3.76 11.81 11.80
CA LYS A 266 3.09 12.80 10.94
C LYS A 266 2.90 12.34 9.51
N LEU A 267 3.85 11.60 8.96
CA LEU A 267 3.79 11.06 7.61
C LEU A 267 3.29 9.62 7.67
N ASN A 268 1.98 9.46 7.50
CA ASN A 268 1.23 8.21 7.54
C ASN A 268 0.05 8.25 6.57
N ASN A 269 -0.55 7.10 6.26
CA ASN A 269 -1.62 7.00 5.26
C ASN A 269 -2.87 7.80 5.65
N LYS A 270 -3.22 7.86 6.95
CA LYS A 270 -4.35 8.68 7.42
C LYS A 270 -4.17 10.16 7.05
N ASN A 271 -2.98 10.71 7.26
CA ASN A 271 -2.69 12.11 6.93
C ASN A 271 -2.54 12.32 5.43
N MET A 272 -2.04 11.32 4.68
CA MET A 272 -2.00 11.38 3.23
C MET A 272 -3.38 11.32 2.60
N ASP A 273 -4.29 10.53 3.15
CA ASP A 273 -5.69 10.47 2.68
C ASP A 273 -6.40 11.80 2.93
N LEU A 274 -6.25 12.38 4.11
CA LEU A 274 -6.77 13.73 4.42
C LEU A 274 -6.17 14.79 3.48
N TYR A 275 -4.87 14.73 3.22
CA TYR A 275 -4.21 15.62 2.27
C TYR A 275 -4.79 15.46 0.86
N ASN A 276 -4.94 14.24 0.37
CA ASN A 276 -5.49 13.97 -0.97
C ASN A 276 -6.95 14.43 -1.11
N GLU A 277 -7.76 14.27 -0.06
CA GLU A 277 -9.13 14.79 -0.02
C GLU A 277 -9.15 16.33 -0.16
N GLN A 278 -8.34 17.02 0.65
CA GLN A 278 -8.24 18.49 0.57
C GLN A 278 -7.64 18.97 -0.76
N LEU A 279 -6.65 18.25 -1.29
CA LEU A 279 -6.01 18.56 -2.56
C LEU A 279 -6.99 18.41 -3.73
N LYS A 280 -7.86 17.40 -3.69
CA LYS A 280 -8.92 17.20 -4.68
C LYS A 280 -9.94 18.35 -4.66
N ALA A 281 -10.38 18.74 -3.46
CA ALA A 281 -11.28 19.90 -3.30
C ALA A 281 -10.62 21.19 -3.79
N PHE A 282 -9.36 21.42 -3.41
CA PHE A 282 -8.55 22.56 -3.85
C PHE A 282 -8.41 22.61 -5.37
N ALA A 283 -8.14 21.49 -6.04
CA ALA A 283 -8.05 21.44 -7.50
C ALA A 283 -9.38 21.85 -8.15
N ALA A 284 -10.50 21.33 -7.66
CA ALA A 284 -11.83 21.65 -8.19
C ALA A 284 -12.19 23.13 -7.99
N GLU A 285 -11.96 23.69 -6.80
CA GLU A 285 -12.23 25.10 -6.47
C GLU A 285 -11.39 26.06 -7.30
N ASN A 286 -10.22 25.61 -7.72
CA ASN A 286 -9.28 26.42 -8.49
C ASN A 286 -9.28 26.09 -9.99
N GLY A 287 -10.22 25.30 -10.53
CA GLY A 287 -10.28 24.97 -11.95
C GLY A 287 -9.02 24.25 -12.46
N CYS A 288 -8.40 23.44 -11.61
CA CYS A 288 -7.30 22.53 -11.96
C CYS A 288 -7.83 21.11 -12.16
N HIS A 289 -7.15 20.34 -12.96
CA HIS A 289 -7.40 18.89 -13.07
C HIS A 289 -6.86 18.16 -11.85
N TYR A 290 -7.59 17.17 -11.33
CA TYR A 290 -7.10 16.28 -10.30
C TYR A 290 -6.92 14.88 -10.84
N VAL A 291 -5.74 14.31 -10.67
CA VAL A 291 -5.40 12.96 -11.15
C VAL A 291 -5.13 12.05 -9.95
N ASP A 292 -6.03 11.09 -9.70
CA ASP A 292 -5.88 10.14 -8.61
C ASP A 292 -4.97 8.98 -9.00
N ILE A 293 -3.70 9.11 -8.67
CA ILE A 293 -2.70 8.04 -8.84
C ILE A 293 -2.57 7.16 -7.59
N ALA A 294 -3.10 7.62 -6.44
CA ALA A 294 -2.95 6.91 -5.17
C ALA A 294 -3.78 5.62 -5.13
N THR A 295 -5.00 5.65 -5.65
CA THR A 295 -5.95 4.55 -5.55
C THR A 295 -5.40 3.24 -6.12
N VAL A 296 -4.76 3.28 -7.30
CA VAL A 296 -4.19 2.08 -7.94
C VAL A 296 -2.96 1.53 -7.20
N MET A 297 -2.36 2.33 -6.32
CA MET A 297 -1.15 1.96 -5.56
C MET A 297 -1.46 1.38 -4.19
N LYS A 298 -2.72 1.50 -3.72
CA LYS A 298 -3.11 1.04 -2.38
C LYS A 298 -3.34 -0.46 -2.33
N ASN A 299 -2.89 -1.06 -1.23
CA ASN A 299 -3.31 -2.39 -0.81
C ASN A 299 -4.70 -2.32 -0.11
N PRO A 300 -5.33 -3.45 0.26
CA PRO A 300 -6.63 -3.48 0.94
C PRO A 300 -6.67 -2.70 2.26
N GLU A 301 -5.54 -2.55 2.95
CA GLU A 301 -5.41 -1.81 4.21
C GLU A 301 -5.20 -0.30 3.99
N GLY A 302 -5.13 0.16 2.73
CA GLY A 302 -4.97 1.57 2.36
C GLY A 302 -3.53 2.06 2.29
N GLY A 303 -2.54 1.21 2.54
CA GLY A 303 -1.12 1.53 2.38
C GLY A 303 -0.57 1.25 0.99
N LEU A 304 0.70 1.61 0.76
CA LEU A 304 1.39 1.26 -0.48
C LEU A 304 1.54 -0.26 -0.60
N LYS A 305 1.16 -0.82 -1.76
CA LYS A 305 1.41 -2.24 -2.07
C LYS A 305 2.88 -2.57 -1.89
N GLU A 306 3.19 -3.71 -1.29
CA GLU A 306 4.57 -4.14 -1.08
C GLU A 306 5.35 -4.25 -2.40
N SER A 307 4.72 -4.80 -3.46
CA SER A 307 5.31 -4.91 -4.81
C SER A 307 5.65 -3.56 -5.44
N PHE A 308 5.04 -2.47 -4.96
CA PHE A 308 5.25 -1.11 -5.43
C PHE A 308 6.25 -0.33 -4.59
N CYS A 309 6.64 -0.83 -3.40
CA CYS A 309 7.58 -0.20 -2.49
C CYS A 309 9.01 -0.69 -2.71
N SER A 310 9.99 0.21 -2.83
CA SER A 310 11.39 -0.16 -3.07
C SER A 310 12.31 0.00 -1.86
N ASP A 311 11.87 0.68 -0.79
CA ASP A 311 12.71 1.05 0.36
C ASP A 311 12.05 0.75 1.72
N ALA A 312 10.95 -0.01 1.70
CA ALA A 312 10.11 -0.26 2.88
C ALA A 312 9.55 1.04 3.52
N TYR A 313 9.37 2.11 2.71
CA TYR A 313 8.85 3.40 3.19
C TYR A 313 7.95 4.11 2.16
N VAL A 314 8.52 4.90 1.24
CA VAL A 314 7.75 5.77 0.31
C VAL A 314 8.18 5.66 -1.15
N HIS A 315 9.40 5.16 -1.43
CA HIS A 315 9.91 5.17 -2.78
C HIS A 315 9.37 4.00 -3.60
N LEU A 316 9.13 4.27 -4.88
CA LEU A 316 8.41 3.39 -5.77
C LEU A 316 9.34 2.42 -6.53
N THR A 317 8.76 1.28 -6.96
CA THR A 317 9.33 0.38 -7.97
C THR A 317 8.93 0.81 -9.38
N TYR A 318 9.47 0.17 -10.43
CA TYR A 318 9.00 0.40 -11.79
C TYR A 318 7.60 -0.17 -12.03
N ALA A 319 7.17 -1.20 -11.30
CA ALA A 319 5.78 -1.69 -11.34
C ALA A 319 4.78 -0.63 -10.88
N ALA A 320 5.13 0.16 -9.86
CA ALA A 320 4.32 1.32 -9.46
C ALA A 320 4.30 2.41 -10.54
N CYS A 321 5.42 2.64 -11.25
CA CYS A 321 5.45 3.58 -12.37
C CYS A 321 4.62 3.09 -13.56
N ASP A 322 4.55 1.78 -13.81
CA ASP A 322 3.64 1.18 -14.80
C ASP A 322 2.19 1.49 -14.47
N ALA A 323 1.76 1.26 -13.22
CA ALA A 323 0.41 1.59 -12.77
C ALA A 323 0.13 3.11 -12.87
N TRP A 324 1.09 3.94 -12.52
CA TRP A 324 1.00 5.40 -12.67
C TRP A 324 0.85 5.83 -14.14
N ALA A 325 1.67 5.29 -15.04
CA ALA A 325 1.59 5.57 -16.46
C ALA A 325 0.26 5.15 -17.08
N LEU A 326 -0.32 4.02 -16.61
CA LEU A 326 -1.66 3.58 -17.02
C LEU A 326 -2.73 4.58 -16.59
N VAL A 327 -2.70 5.06 -15.33
CA VAL A 327 -3.64 6.09 -14.87
C VAL A 327 -3.53 7.36 -15.71
N LEU A 328 -2.31 7.82 -16.00
CA LEU A 328 -2.10 9.01 -16.83
C LEU A 328 -2.60 8.80 -18.25
N ARG A 329 -2.31 7.64 -18.88
CA ARG A 329 -2.81 7.28 -20.20
C ARG A 329 -4.33 7.32 -20.27
N ASP A 330 -4.98 6.65 -19.32
CA ASP A 330 -6.44 6.50 -19.31
C ASP A 330 -7.13 7.83 -18.97
N TYR A 331 -6.50 8.66 -18.12
CA TYR A 331 -7.00 10.00 -17.79
C TYR A 331 -7.04 10.94 -18.99
N VAL A 332 -6.04 10.88 -19.86
CA VAL A 332 -5.93 11.79 -21.02
C VAL A 332 -6.51 11.21 -22.30
N GLY A 333 -6.82 9.93 -22.34
CA GLY A 333 -7.39 9.22 -23.48
C GLY A 333 -8.92 9.07 -23.43
N GLY A 334 -9.56 9.52 -22.33
CA GLY A 334 -10.99 9.43 -22.07
C GLY A 334 -11.83 10.54 -22.70
#